data_86db4392c417cd0a74d96b18f75ca780
#
_entry.id   86db4392c417cd0a74d96b18f75ca780
#
_cell.length_a   1.000
_cell.length_b   1.000
_cell.length_c   1.000
_cell.angle_alpha   90.00
_cell.angle_beta   90.00
_cell.angle_gamma   90.00
#
_symmetry.space_group_name_H-M   'P 1'
#
loop_
_entity.id
_entity.type
_entity.pdbx_description
1 polymer ?
#
loop_
_entity_poly.entity_id
_entity_poly.type
_entity_poly.pdbx_seq_one_letter_code
_entity_poly.pdbx_strand_id
1 'polypeptide(L)'
;MKKLLVVLALAGVSFSAMAQDADPVLKNSVVTNSFWSNWFVQVGAQWDAFYPSQSNFGSDKSPLKSFRSSPEAAVAIGKWFSPEIGMRLKANGIWGKTIVGKNESEKFKFWNIHAQPIFNLSNIFCGYNPNRVWNLSLFGGAGLERNMTADCYAMGVSAGILNQFYVCKRVAINLELGYNYFEGDFDGLYDVVGPRGFDAHDNILYAELGLTYNIGKVGWRNTPDVDAIKALSQSQIDALNAQLADANGEIARLKNLLANQPKPEPAPVPDSVKEFITTPVSVFFNIGKTEIAELKDLVNVQALAKYAIANDNNLLVTGYADKATGKEQLNQTLSEKRAKRVADELVQMGVAESKIKQEAKGGVDILSPISYNRRATVQITD
;
A
#
# COMPACT_ATOMS: atom_id res chain seq x y z
N MET A 1 -10.37 -42.34 7.22
CA MET A 1 -9.10 -41.65 6.83
C MET A 1 -9.17 -40.99 5.45
N LYS A 2 -9.82 -41.51 4.43
CA LYS A 2 -9.91 -40.87 3.10
C LYS A 2 -10.69 -39.55 3.05
N LYS A 3 -11.68 -39.34 3.96
CA LYS A 3 -12.44 -38.06 4.02
C LYS A 3 -11.67 -36.91 4.67
N LEU A 4 -10.67 -37.19 5.51
CA LEU A 4 -9.80 -36.18 6.13
C LEU A 4 -8.78 -35.61 5.13
N LEU A 5 -8.35 -36.42 4.16
CA LEU A 5 -7.43 -35.99 3.10
C LEU A 5 -8.06 -35.03 2.09
N VAL A 6 -9.35 -35.16 1.81
CA VAL A 6 -10.08 -34.23 0.90
C VAL A 6 -10.30 -32.88 1.56
N VAL A 7 -10.58 -32.83 2.86
CA VAL A 7 -10.72 -31.57 3.62
C VAL A 7 -9.37 -30.87 3.77
N LEU A 8 -8.26 -31.62 3.93
CA LEU A 8 -6.91 -31.03 3.97
C LEU A 8 -6.45 -30.53 2.59
N ALA A 9 -6.86 -31.19 1.49
CA ALA A 9 -6.57 -30.71 0.14
C ALA A 9 -7.33 -29.43 -0.21
N LEU A 10 -8.58 -29.31 0.23
CA LEU A 10 -9.39 -28.06 0.08
C LEU A 10 -8.89 -26.93 0.99
N ALA A 11 -8.37 -27.22 2.18
CA ALA A 11 -7.75 -26.22 3.04
C ALA A 11 -6.35 -25.77 2.53
N GLY A 12 -5.60 -26.65 1.85
CA GLY A 12 -4.30 -26.34 1.29
C GLY A 12 -4.35 -25.40 0.08
N VAL A 13 -5.45 -25.41 -0.68
CA VAL A 13 -5.64 -24.52 -1.85
C VAL A 13 -6.03 -23.10 -1.44
N SER A 14 -6.58 -22.91 -0.24
CA SER A 14 -7.01 -21.59 0.24
C SER A 14 -5.90 -20.72 0.83
N PHE A 15 -4.69 -21.25 1.08
CA PHE A 15 -3.59 -20.49 1.69
C PHE A 15 -2.47 -20.07 0.73
N SER A 16 -2.47 -20.54 -0.52
CA SER A 16 -1.49 -20.13 -1.53
C SER A 16 -1.91 -18.91 -2.38
N ALA A 17 -3.02 -18.28 -2.08
CA ALA A 17 -3.59 -17.21 -2.90
C ALA A 17 -3.65 -15.87 -2.18
N MET A 18 -2.59 -15.45 -1.48
CA MET A 18 -2.46 -14.06 -1.01
C MET A 18 -0.99 -13.63 -0.86
N ALA A 19 -0.14 -13.94 -1.83
CA ALA A 19 0.87 -12.97 -2.21
C ALA A 19 0.17 -12.08 -3.24
N GLN A 20 -0.33 -10.94 -2.79
CA GLN A 20 -0.82 -9.89 -3.68
C GLN A 20 0.41 -9.35 -4.41
N ASP A 21 0.80 -10.01 -5.52
CA ASP A 21 1.79 -9.47 -6.43
C ASP A 21 1.30 -8.08 -6.82
N ALA A 22 2.15 -7.08 -6.60
CA ALA A 22 1.82 -5.71 -6.96
C ALA A 22 1.45 -5.68 -8.45
N ASP A 23 0.37 -4.96 -8.78
CA ASP A 23 -0.08 -4.84 -10.17
C ASP A 23 1.08 -4.50 -11.10
N PRO A 24 1.18 -5.14 -12.26
CA PRO A 24 2.22 -4.83 -13.24
C PRO A 24 2.21 -3.36 -13.62
N VAL A 25 3.39 -2.73 -13.65
CA VAL A 25 3.55 -1.31 -13.96
C VAL A 25 4.54 -1.11 -15.09
N LEU A 26 4.30 -0.10 -15.91
CA LEU A 26 5.23 0.31 -16.97
C LEU A 26 6.52 0.86 -16.35
N LYS A 27 7.67 0.34 -16.79
CA LYS A 27 8.98 0.64 -16.21
C LYS A 27 9.35 2.12 -16.27
N ASN A 28 9.03 2.79 -17.37
CA ASN A 28 9.46 4.15 -17.68
C ASN A 28 8.28 5.12 -17.87
N SER A 29 7.12 4.81 -17.30
CA SER A 29 5.94 5.65 -17.39
C SER A 29 5.37 5.94 -16.01
N VAL A 30 5.07 7.21 -15.77
CA VAL A 30 4.48 7.67 -14.51
C VAL A 30 3.27 8.54 -14.78
N VAL A 31 2.33 8.54 -13.86
CA VAL A 31 1.15 9.40 -13.91
C VAL A 31 1.58 10.85 -13.69
N THR A 32 1.10 11.76 -14.55
CA THR A 32 1.37 13.19 -14.48
C THR A 32 0.96 13.77 -13.12
N ASN A 33 1.84 14.59 -12.56
CA ASN A 33 1.62 15.27 -11.29
C ASN A 33 1.18 16.74 -11.51
N SER A 34 0.64 17.34 -10.43
CA SER A 34 0.33 18.77 -10.39
C SER A 34 1.60 19.62 -10.58
N PHE A 35 1.44 20.84 -11.11
CA PHE A 35 2.54 21.82 -11.23
C PHE A 35 3.27 22.04 -9.90
N TRP A 36 2.58 22.05 -8.77
CA TRP A 36 3.17 22.28 -7.44
C TRP A 36 3.85 21.07 -6.82
N SER A 37 3.85 19.93 -7.50
CA SER A 37 4.54 18.72 -7.04
C SER A 37 6.02 18.74 -7.44
N ASN A 38 6.84 18.03 -6.64
CA ASN A 38 8.24 17.73 -6.92
C ASN A 38 9.15 18.97 -7.06
N TRP A 39 8.82 20.06 -6.37
CA TRP A 39 9.75 21.16 -6.17
C TRP A 39 10.77 20.80 -5.10
N PHE A 40 11.95 21.37 -5.22
CA PHE A 40 13.01 21.21 -4.23
C PHE A 40 13.83 22.48 -4.04
N VAL A 41 14.42 22.59 -2.87
CA VAL A 41 15.48 23.58 -2.56
C VAL A 41 16.73 22.83 -2.15
N GLN A 42 17.90 23.41 -2.48
CA GLN A 42 19.20 22.86 -2.12
C GLN A 42 20.01 23.94 -1.42
N VAL A 43 20.82 23.51 -0.46
CA VAL A 43 21.82 24.33 0.20
C VAL A 43 23.10 23.52 0.31
N GLY A 44 24.24 24.11 0.07
CA GLY A 44 25.50 23.39 0.08
C GLY A 44 26.68 24.27 0.43
N ALA A 45 27.75 23.61 0.88
CA ALA A 45 29.09 24.17 0.99
C ALA A 45 29.91 23.60 -0.17
N GLN A 46 30.53 24.50 -0.93
CA GLN A 46 31.28 24.18 -2.13
C GLN A 46 32.77 24.50 -1.89
N TRP A 47 33.61 23.69 -2.47
CA TRP A 47 35.05 23.89 -2.51
C TRP A 47 35.47 24.03 -3.94
N ASP A 48 35.94 25.23 -4.31
CA ASP A 48 36.31 25.63 -5.66
C ASP A 48 37.79 25.63 -5.87
N ALA A 49 38.23 25.30 -7.09
CA ALA A 49 39.57 25.49 -7.58
C ALA A 49 39.51 26.29 -8.87
N PHE A 50 40.07 27.49 -8.87
CA PHE A 50 40.03 28.41 -9.96
C PHE A 50 41.24 28.24 -10.91
N TYR A 51 40.96 28.24 -12.21
CA TYR A 51 41.95 28.13 -13.31
C TYR A 51 41.71 29.24 -14.30
N PRO A 52 42.34 30.43 -14.09
CA PRO A 52 42.18 31.57 -15.00
C PRO A 52 42.84 31.33 -16.34
N SER A 53 42.44 32.13 -17.29
CA SER A 53 42.98 32.13 -18.67
C SER A 53 44.44 32.50 -18.78
N GLN A 54 45.00 33.18 -17.78
CA GLN A 54 46.40 33.55 -17.74
C GLN A 54 47.32 32.32 -17.79
N SER A 55 48.28 32.33 -18.69
CA SER A 55 49.00 31.17 -19.21
C SER A 55 49.65 30.23 -18.20
N ASN A 56 49.90 30.64 -17.00
CA ASN A 56 50.70 29.85 -16.06
C ASN A 56 49.90 29.17 -14.94
N PHE A 57 48.64 29.48 -14.72
CA PHE A 57 47.79 28.94 -13.66
C PHE A 57 48.47 28.67 -12.30
N GLY A 58 49.54 29.42 -12.01
CA GLY A 58 50.47 29.08 -10.95
C GLY A 58 51.38 27.88 -11.33
N SER A 59 52.35 27.55 -10.51
CA SER A 59 53.26 26.43 -10.78
C SER A 59 52.68 25.07 -10.48
N ASP A 60 51.64 24.99 -9.64
CA ASP A 60 51.01 23.76 -9.21
C ASP A 60 49.49 23.76 -9.61
N LYS A 61 49.12 22.78 -10.41
CA LYS A 61 47.75 22.64 -10.94
C LYS A 61 46.79 21.85 -10.00
N SER A 62 47.27 21.42 -8.82
CA SER A 62 46.41 20.68 -7.89
C SER A 62 45.25 21.55 -7.39
N PRO A 63 44.00 21.05 -7.44
CA PRO A 63 42.83 21.78 -6.98
C PRO A 63 42.78 21.99 -5.43
N LEU A 64 43.65 21.30 -4.70
CA LEU A 64 43.71 21.38 -3.24
C LEU A 64 44.70 22.47 -2.73
N LYS A 65 45.39 23.19 -3.62
CA LYS A 65 46.34 24.23 -3.22
C LYS A 65 45.61 25.48 -2.73
N SER A 66 46.08 26.02 -1.62
CA SER A 66 45.45 27.15 -0.93
C SER A 66 45.42 28.45 -1.73
N PHE A 67 46.41 28.66 -2.65
CA PHE A 67 46.42 29.84 -3.52
C PHE A 67 45.36 29.76 -4.63
N ARG A 68 44.84 28.55 -4.95
CA ARG A 68 43.88 28.32 -6.01
C ARG A 68 42.45 28.08 -5.47
N SER A 69 42.34 27.45 -4.30
CA SER A 69 41.08 27.00 -3.77
C SER A 69 40.45 27.99 -2.80
N SER A 70 39.13 28.03 -2.81
CA SER A 70 38.29 28.81 -1.89
C SER A 70 37.02 28.07 -1.50
N PRO A 71 36.53 28.25 -0.25
CA PRO A 71 35.22 27.78 0.12
C PRO A 71 34.14 28.72 -0.40
N GLU A 72 32.97 28.16 -0.78
CA GLU A 72 31.84 28.93 -1.25
C GLU A 72 30.54 28.38 -0.64
N ALA A 73 29.47 29.17 -0.73
CA ALA A 73 28.12 28.76 -0.42
C ALA A 73 27.31 28.59 -1.71
N ALA A 74 26.49 27.58 -1.77
CA ALA A 74 25.59 27.32 -2.88
C ALA A 74 24.15 27.17 -2.41
N VAL A 75 23.23 27.71 -3.20
CA VAL A 75 21.79 27.55 -3.02
C VAL A 75 21.15 27.25 -4.36
N ALA A 76 20.10 26.43 -4.38
CA ALA A 76 19.35 26.20 -5.59
C ALA A 76 17.87 25.99 -5.29
N ILE A 77 17.03 26.34 -6.26
CA ILE A 77 15.64 25.98 -6.34
C ILE A 77 15.38 25.27 -7.65
N GLY A 78 14.62 24.20 -7.61
CA GLY A 78 14.34 23.43 -8.80
C GLY A 78 13.06 22.62 -8.72
N LYS A 79 12.78 21.96 -9.84
CA LYS A 79 11.60 21.11 -9.99
C LYS A 79 11.94 19.92 -10.86
N TRP A 80 11.46 18.77 -10.44
CA TRP A 80 11.40 17.58 -11.28
C TRP A 80 10.10 17.58 -12.10
N PHE A 81 10.20 17.53 -13.42
CA PHE A 81 9.06 17.45 -14.35
C PHE A 81 8.64 15.99 -14.59
N SER A 82 9.61 15.10 -14.62
CA SER A 82 9.46 13.65 -14.61
C SER A 82 10.48 13.03 -13.64
N PRO A 83 10.43 11.73 -13.38
CA PRO A 83 11.46 11.07 -12.57
C PRO A 83 12.87 11.20 -13.17
N GLU A 84 12.95 11.36 -14.50
CA GLU A 84 14.20 11.39 -15.27
C GLU A 84 14.74 12.80 -15.47
N ILE A 85 13.83 13.81 -15.59
CA ILE A 85 14.20 15.17 -16.02
C ILE A 85 13.72 16.20 -15.01
N GLY A 86 14.65 17.01 -14.56
CA GLY A 86 14.42 18.17 -13.73
C GLY A 86 15.12 19.41 -14.26
N MET A 87 14.87 20.54 -13.63
CA MET A 87 15.56 21.80 -13.88
C MET A 87 15.77 22.52 -12.56
N ARG A 88 16.92 23.15 -12.39
CA ARG A 88 17.18 24.03 -11.25
C ARG A 88 17.79 25.34 -11.68
N LEU A 89 17.55 26.36 -10.87
CA LEU A 89 18.32 27.59 -10.85
C LEU A 89 19.25 27.53 -9.64
N LYS A 90 20.55 27.50 -9.88
CA LYS A 90 21.59 27.41 -8.85
C LYS A 90 22.36 28.72 -8.79
N ALA A 91 22.52 29.25 -7.58
CA ALA A 91 23.41 30.39 -7.31
C ALA A 91 24.48 29.94 -6.33
N ASN A 92 25.70 30.31 -6.61
CA ASN A 92 26.86 30.10 -5.72
C ASN A 92 27.83 31.26 -5.79
N GLY A 93 28.83 31.26 -4.91
CA GLY A 93 29.88 32.29 -4.89
C GLY A 93 30.20 32.77 -3.49
N ILE A 94 30.51 34.04 -3.40
CA ILE A 94 30.91 34.94 -2.34
C ILE A 94 32.42 35.16 -2.34
N TRP A 95 33.24 34.11 -2.24
CA TRP A 95 34.69 34.24 -2.10
C TRP A 95 35.41 33.47 -3.19
N GLY A 96 36.10 34.17 -4.08
CA GLY A 96 36.98 33.61 -5.10
C GLY A 96 38.43 34.01 -4.88
N LYS A 97 39.31 33.31 -5.58
CA LYS A 97 40.76 33.67 -5.69
C LYS A 97 41.16 33.61 -7.12
N THR A 98 41.66 34.74 -7.66
CA THR A 98 42.38 34.72 -8.94
C THR A 98 43.87 34.55 -8.74
N ILE A 99 44.56 34.02 -9.74
CA ILE A 99 46.01 33.75 -9.69
C ILE A 99 46.75 34.86 -10.41
N VAL A 100 47.52 35.63 -9.65
CA VAL A 100 48.25 36.80 -10.15
C VAL A 100 49.74 36.54 -10.35
N GLY A 101 50.25 35.40 -9.89
CA GLY A 101 51.67 35.07 -10.02
C GLY A 101 51.95 33.59 -9.66
N LYS A 102 53.24 33.24 -9.58
CA LYS A 102 53.64 31.88 -9.24
C LYS A 102 53.25 31.53 -7.80
N ASN A 103 52.14 30.77 -7.64
CA ASN A 103 51.55 30.40 -6.34
C ASN A 103 51.04 31.60 -5.52
N GLU A 104 50.77 32.72 -6.16
CA GLU A 104 50.21 33.92 -5.56
C GLU A 104 48.80 34.13 -6.05
N SER A 105 47.91 34.57 -5.17
CA SER A 105 46.51 34.81 -5.49
C SER A 105 45.98 36.07 -4.84
N GLU A 106 45.06 36.71 -5.51
CA GLU A 106 44.25 37.79 -4.98
C GLU A 106 42.83 37.31 -4.75
N LYS A 107 42.20 37.85 -3.70
CA LYS A 107 40.82 37.53 -3.35
C LYS A 107 39.88 38.47 -4.08
N PHE A 108 38.80 37.91 -4.61
CA PHE A 108 37.71 38.67 -5.16
C PHE A 108 36.36 38.16 -4.65
N LYS A 109 35.34 38.99 -4.76
CA LYS A 109 33.97 38.63 -4.44
C LYS A 109 33.20 38.46 -5.74
N PHE A 110 32.41 37.40 -5.81
CA PHE A 110 31.58 37.13 -6.96
C PHE A 110 30.29 36.39 -6.59
N TRP A 111 29.37 36.35 -7.51
CA TRP A 111 28.26 35.41 -7.54
C TRP A 111 28.05 34.92 -8.97
N ASN A 112 27.55 33.72 -9.09
CA ASN A 112 27.05 33.20 -10.35
C ASN A 112 25.64 32.61 -10.18
N ILE A 113 24.85 32.61 -11.26
CA ILE A 113 23.51 32.02 -11.32
C ILE A 113 23.43 31.23 -12.63
N HIS A 114 23.20 29.93 -12.52
CA HIS A 114 23.07 29.03 -13.64
C HIS A 114 21.66 28.37 -13.67
N ALA A 115 21.06 28.37 -14.87
CA ALA A 115 19.90 27.53 -15.16
C ALA A 115 20.40 26.17 -15.66
N GLN A 116 20.08 25.12 -14.92
CA GLN A 116 20.65 23.79 -15.12
C GLN A 116 19.56 22.74 -15.28
N PRO A 117 19.28 22.20 -16.48
CA PRO A 117 18.61 20.91 -16.66
C PRO A 117 19.40 19.81 -15.96
N ILE A 118 18.66 18.88 -15.35
CA ILE A 118 19.18 17.73 -14.59
C ILE A 118 18.57 16.46 -15.17
N PHE A 119 19.41 15.48 -15.47
CA PHE A 119 19.05 14.19 -16.02
C PHE A 119 19.38 13.08 -15.02
N ASN A 120 18.37 12.46 -14.42
CA ASN A 120 18.54 11.38 -13.46
C ASN A 120 18.85 10.07 -14.20
N LEU A 121 20.12 9.72 -14.30
CA LEU A 121 20.58 8.51 -15.00
C LEU A 121 20.06 7.24 -14.34
N SER A 122 19.98 7.24 -13.01
CA SER A 122 19.46 6.08 -12.28
C SER A 122 18.00 5.76 -12.67
N ASN A 123 17.17 6.78 -12.88
CA ASN A 123 15.80 6.59 -13.34
C ASN A 123 15.69 6.31 -14.83
N ILE A 124 16.54 6.93 -15.66
CA ILE A 124 16.58 6.69 -17.11
C ILE A 124 16.91 5.23 -17.42
N PHE A 125 17.95 4.67 -16.79
CA PHE A 125 18.42 3.32 -17.10
C PHE A 125 17.70 2.23 -16.30
N CYS A 126 17.33 2.51 -15.04
CA CYS A 126 16.76 1.50 -14.14
C CYS A 126 15.25 1.68 -13.88
N GLY A 127 14.60 2.69 -14.49
CA GLY A 127 13.21 3.05 -14.24
C GLY A 127 13.00 3.71 -12.87
N TYR A 128 11.82 4.29 -12.66
CA TYR A 128 11.48 4.97 -11.42
C TYR A 128 11.23 3.97 -10.28
N ASN A 129 11.93 4.18 -9.16
CA ASN A 129 11.72 3.43 -7.92
C ASN A 129 11.63 4.41 -6.73
N PRO A 130 10.46 4.53 -6.07
CA PRO A 130 10.25 5.47 -4.97
C PRO A 130 11.06 5.15 -3.70
N ASN A 131 11.63 3.96 -3.61
CA ASN A 131 12.42 3.50 -2.47
C ASN A 131 13.94 3.49 -2.77
N ARG A 132 14.35 4.03 -3.92
CA ARG A 132 15.76 4.09 -4.26
C ARG A 132 16.47 5.10 -3.36
N VAL A 133 17.50 4.63 -2.64
CA VAL A 133 18.28 5.44 -1.71
C VAL A 133 19.29 6.32 -2.45
N TRP A 134 19.92 5.82 -3.51
CA TRP A 134 20.94 6.54 -4.27
C TRP A 134 20.50 6.82 -5.70
N ASN A 135 20.65 8.08 -6.12
CA ASN A 135 20.42 8.52 -7.50
C ASN A 135 21.65 9.27 -8.02
N LEU A 136 22.07 8.86 -9.21
CA LEU A 136 23.10 9.55 -9.99
C LEU A 136 22.44 10.38 -11.08
N SER A 137 22.79 11.66 -11.17
CA SER A 137 22.30 12.57 -12.18
C SER A 137 23.44 13.29 -12.87
N LEU A 138 23.25 13.62 -14.15
CA LEU A 138 24.05 14.60 -14.86
C LEU A 138 23.30 15.94 -14.87
N PHE A 139 24.06 17.02 -14.87
CA PHE A 139 23.51 18.35 -15.13
C PHE A 139 24.40 19.09 -16.09
N GLY A 140 23.83 20.04 -16.78
CA GLY A 140 24.55 21.02 -17.59
C GLY A 140 23.71 22.27 -17.67
N GLY A 141 24.31 23.42 -17.96
CA GLY A 141 23.54 24.65 -18.02
C GLY A 141 24.38 25.85 -18.41
N ALA A 142 23.73 26.99 -18.46
CA ALA A 142 24.36 28.26 -18.72
C ALA A 142 23.86 29.31 -17.73
N GLY A 143 24.65 30.35 -17.55
CA GLY A 143 24.33 31.39 -16.58
C GLY A 143 25.10 32.67 -16.77
N LEU A 144 24.89 33.51 -15.77
CA LEU A 144 25.52 34.83 -15.65
C LEU A 144 26.34 34.87 -14.37
N GLU A 145 27.51 35.43 -14.46
CA GLU A 145 28.44 35.66 -13.38
C GLU A 145 28.68 37.13 -13.19
N ARG A 146 28.92 37.54 -11.97
CA ARG A 146 29.34 38.88 -11.64
C ARG A 146 30.53 38.88 -10.69
N ASN A 147 31.63 39.44 -11.13
CA ASN A 147 32.72 39.83 -10.24
C ASN A 147 32.37 41.17 -9.60
N MET A 148 32.14 41.17 -8.29
CA MET A 148 31.81 42.38 -7.53
C MET A 148 33.03 43.24 -7.19
N THR A 149 34.22 42.68 -7.30
CA THR A 149 35.49 43.41 -7.02
C THR A 149 35.93 44.19 -8.24
N ALA A 150 35.89 43.59 -9.43
CA ALA A 150 36.23 44.22 -10.71
C ALA A 150 35.05 44.90 -11.40
N ASP A 151 33.82 44.76 -10.84
CA ASP A 151 32.56 45.29 -11.37
C ASP A 151 32.28 44.87 -12.83
N CYS A 152 32.57 43.64 -13.17
CA CYS A 152 32.34 43.09 -14.50
C CYS A 152 31.38 41.92 -14.48
N TYR A 153 30.73 41.67 -15.63
CA TYR A 153 29.84 40.51 -15.86
C TYR A 153 30.48 39.58 -16.89
N ALA A 154 30.30 38.30 -16.70
CA ALA A 154 30.68 37.28 -17.64
C ALA A 154 29.52 36.32 -17.89
N MET A 155 29.57 35.60 -19.00
CA MET A 155 28.69 34.47 -19.27
C MET A 155 29.47 33.18 -19.09
N GLY A 156 28.74 32.12 -18.67
CA GLY A 156 29.38 30.83 -18.50
C GLY A 156 28.46 29.67 -18.72
N VAL A 157 29.08 28.52 -18.82
CA VAL A 157 28.39 27.21 -18.86
C VAL A 157 28.90 26.34 -17.75
N SER A 158 28.03 25.49 -17.27
CA SER A 158 28.31 24.52 -16.19
C SER A 158 27.95 23.14 -16.61
N ALA A 159 28.71 22.15 -16.16
CA ALA A 159 28.37 20.73 -16.30
C ALA A 159 28.93 19.93 -15.12
N GLY A 160 28.30 18.84 -14.79
CA GLY A 160 28.78 17.98 -13.71
C GLY A 160 27.86 16.79 -13.39
N ILE A 161 28.24 16.14 -12.30
CA ILE A 161 27.53 14.99 -11.77
C ILE A 161 27.01 15.31 -10.37
N LEU A 162 25.78 14.88 -10.11
CA LEU A 162 25.10 15.05 -8.83
C LEU A 162 24.72 13.65 -8.30
N ASN A 163 25.31 13.28 -7.16
CA ASN A 163 24.92 12.11 -6.40
C ASN A 163 23.99 12.53 -5.27
N GLN A 164 22.81 11.93 -5.20
CA GLN A 164 21.82 12.19 -4.16
C GLN A 164 21.56 10.94 -3.35
N PHE A 165 21.75 11.04 -2.04
CA PHE A 165 21.50 9.98 -1.07
C PHE A 165 20.29 10.34 -0.24
N TYR A 166 19.15 9.71 -0.50
CA TYR A 166 17.88 9.97 0.19
C TYR A 166 17.88 9.38 1.60
N VAL A 167 17.85 10.24 2.60
CA VAL A 167 17.66 9.87 4.01
C VAL A 167 16.19 9.57 4.29
N CYS A 168 15.31 10.32 3.66
CA CYS A 168 13.87 10.09 3.65
C CYS A 168 13.27 10.67 2.35
N LYS A 169 11.95 10.50 2.13
CA LYS A 169 11.28 11.00 0.92
C LYS A 169 11.47 12.51 0.68
N ARG A 170 11.72 13.29 1.73
CA ARG A 170 11.85 14.75 1.65
C ARG A 170 13.28 15.26 1.70
N VAL A 171 14.22 14.49 2.23
CA VAL A 171 15.58 14.96 2.49
C VAL A 171 16.59 14.04 1.81
N ALA A 172 17.49 14.64 1.06
CA ALA A 172 18.65 13.95 0.50
C ALA A 172 19.94 14.70 0.82
N ILE A 173 21.02 13.94 1.03
CA ILE A 173 22.40 14.45 1.06
C ILE A 173 22.90 14.47 -0.37
N ASN A 174 23.51 15.57 -0.80
CA ASN A 174 24.07 15.76 -2.12
C ASN A 174 25.60 15.70 -2.06
N LEU A 175 26.20 15.00 -3.00
CA LEU A 175 27.60 15.13 -3.36
C LEU A 175 27.67 15.48 -4.83
N GLU A 176 28.15 16.68 -5.14
CA GLU A 176 28.22 17.22 -6.50
C GLU A 176 29.65 17.47 -6.88
N LEU A 177 30.02 17.10 -8.10
CA LEU A 177 31.27 17.46 -8.74
C LEU A 177 30.93 18.15 -10.04
N GLY A 178 31.47 19.34 -10.25
CA GLY A 178 31.13 20.11 -11.42
C GLY A 178 32.30 20.97 -11.91
N TYR A 179 32.09 21.45 -13.12
CA TYR A 179 33.02 22.28 -13.85
C TYR A 179 32.25 23.44 -14.47
N ASN A 180 32.73 24.64 -14.20
CA ASN A 180 32.20 25.86 -14.79
C ASN A 180 33.25 26.42 -15.75
N TYR A 181 32.79 26.90 -16.89
CA TYR A 181 33.57 27.49 -17.96
C TYR A 181 33.00 28.87 -18.25
N PHE A 182 33.81 29.92 -18.03
CA PHE A 182 33.39 31.31 -18.11
C PHE A 182 34.16 32.05 -19.22
N GLU A 183 33.64 33.20 -19.64
CA GLU A 183 34.39 34.16 -20.42
C GLU A 183 35.67 34.59 -19.66
N GLY A 184 36.73 34.87 -20.38
CA GLY A 184 38.05 35.11 -19.81
C GLY A 184 38.25 36.44 -19.07
N ASP A 185 37.21 37.24 -18.93
CA ASP A 185 37.21 38.48 -18.16
C ASP A 185 36.51 38.33 -16.79
N PHE A 186 36.16 37.09 -16.40
CA PHE A 186 35.49 36.85 -15.14
C PHE A 186 36.32 37.24 -13.91
N ASP A 187 37.61 37.03 -13.94
CA ASP A 187 38.50 37.40 -12.83
C ASP A 187 38.84 38.88 -12.78
N GLY A 188 38.46 39.65 -13.82
CA GLY A 188 38.71 41.07 -13.92
C GLY A 188 40.06 41.45 -14.47
N LEU A 189 40.84 40.50 -14.97
CA LEU A 189 42.20 40.70 -15.54
C LEU A 189 42.22 40.72 -17.07
N TYR A 190 41.15 41.17 -17.71
CA TYR A 190 40.97 41.13 -19.17
C TYR A 190 41.96 41.99 -19.98
N ASP A 191 42.56 43.00 -19.39
CA ASP A 191 43.55 43.85 -20.08
C ASP A 191 44.84 43.12 -20.43
N VAL A 192 45.07 41.93 -19.84
CA VAL A 192 46.30 41.14 -20.01
C VAL A 192 46.18 40.05 -21.06
N VAL A 193 44.97 39.64 -21.44
CA VAL A 193 44.75 38.36 -22.14
C VAL A 193 43.99 38.49 -23.46
N GLY A 194 43.52 39.65 -23.86
CA GLY A 194 42.87 39.85 -25.16
C GLY A 194 41.36 40.14 -25.08
N PRO A 195 40.68 40.11 -26.22
CA PRO A 195 39.29 40.53 -26.29
C PRO A 195 38.37 39.64 -25.48
N ARG A 196 37.28 40.26 -25.01
CA ARG A 196 36.16 39.62 -24.30
C ARG A 196 35.58 38.44 -25.07
N GLY A 197 35.30 37.35 -24.43
CA GLY A 197 34.64 36.17 -25.00
C GLY A 197 35.24 34.84 -24.54
N PHE A 198 34.84 33.77 -25.20
CA PHE A 198 35.25 32.40 -24.87
C PHE A 198 36.60 31.96 -25.46
N ASP A 199 37.25 32.78 -26.23
CA ASP A 199 38.61 32.51 -26.75
C ASP A 199 39.66 32.52 -25.62
N ALA A 200 39.53 33.45 -24.67
CA ALA A 200 40.16 33.40 -23.35
C ALA A 200 39.10 32.96 -22.34
N HIS A 201 39.38 31.97 -21.56
CA HIS A 201 38.37 31.39 -20.70
C HIS A 201 38.88 31.11 -19.29
N ASP A 202 38.03 31.41 -18.31
CA ASP A 202 38.23 31.12 -16.90
C ASP A 202 37.47 29.86 -16.51
N ASN A 203 38.06 29.06 -15.64
CA ASN A 203 37.49 27.79 -15.29
C ASN A 203 37.45 27.58 -13.77
N ILE A 204 36.40 26.99 -13.29
CA ILE A 204 36.27 26.54 -11.91
C ILE A 204 35.94 25.05 -11.88
N LEU A 205 36.81 24.26 -11.24
CA LEU A 205 36.48 22.89 -10.83
C LEU A 205 35.99 22.94 -9.39
N TYR A 206 34.83 22.30 -9.10
CA TYR A 206 34.29 22.34 -7.74
C TYR A 206 33.79 20.98 -7.25
N ALA A 207 33.80 20.84 -5.92
CA ALA A 207 33.15 19.80 -5.20
C ALA A 207 32.18 20.40 -4.13
N GLU A 208 30.95 19.93 -4.08
CA GLU A 208 29.94 20.43 -3.16
C GLU A 208 29.37 19.30 -2.31
N LEU A 209 29.25 19.56 -1.01
CA LEU A 209 28.45 18.77 -0.09
C LEU A 209 27.24 19.59 0.35
N GLY A 210 26.05 19.06 0.15
CA GLY A 210 24.83 19.80 0.40
C GLY A 210 23.65 18.93 0.84
N LEU A 211 22.54 19.60 1.03
CA LEU A 211 21.25 19.00 1.37
C LEU A 211 20.19 19.45 0.37
N THR A 212 19.36 18.52 -0.05
CA THR A 212 18.14 18.80 -0.80
C THR A 212 16.93 18.59 0.12
N TYR A 213 16.00 19.54 0.09
CA TYR A 213 14.68 19.41 0.69
C TYR A 213 13.59 19.48 -0.37
N ASN A 214 12.81 18.40 -0.50
CA ASN A 214 11.72 18.30 -1.45
C ASN A 214 10.43 18.90 -0.86
N ILE A 215 9.81 19.83 -1.60
CA ILE A 215 8.65 20.63 -1.17
C ILE A 215 7.37 20.06 -1.80
N GLY A 216 6.27 20.16 -1.07
CA GLY A 216 4.95 19.78 -1.57
C GLY A 216 4.75 18.26 -1.65
N LYS A 217 4.01 17.81 -2.68
CA LYS A 217 3.83 16.39 -2.96
C LYS A 217 5.07 15.86 -3.68
N VAL A 218 5.70 14.86 -3.09
CA VAL A 218 6.96 14.26 -3.56
C VAL A 218 6.70 12.90 -4.19
N GLY A 219 7.36 12.66 -5.33
CA GLY A 219 7.34 11.39 -6.05
C GLY A 219 6.21 11.28 -7.07
N TRP A 220 6.20 10.18 -7.78
CA TRP A 220 5.22 9.84 -8.81
C TRP A 220 4.57 8.51 -8.51
N ARG A 221 3.43 8.22 -9.15
CA ARG A 221 2.84 6.89 -9.23
C ARG A 221 3.19 6.29 -10.58
N ASN A 222 3.64 5.03 -10.57
CA ASN A 222 3.87 4.31 -11.81
C ASN A 222 2.54 4.13 -12.56
N THR A 223 2.60 4.18 -13.88
CA THR A 223 1.45 3.89 -14.74
C THR A 223 1.20 2.39 -14.73
N PRO A 224 -0.04 1.92 -14.42
CA PRO A 224 -0.38 0.51 -14.52
C PRO A 224 -0.18 -0.01 -15.95
N ASP A 225 0.39 -1.19 -16.07
CA ASP A 225 0.47 -1.91 -17.36
C ASP A 225 -0.86 -2.63 -17.58
N VAL A 226 -1.78 -1.96 -18.26
CA VAL A 226 -3.15 -2.45 -18.51
C VAL A 226 -3.16 -3.75 -19.30
N ASP A 227 -2.23 -3.94 -20.22
CA ASP A 227 -2.16 -5.14 -21.05
C ASP A 227 -1.63 -6.33 -20.24
N ALA A 228 -0.61 -6.11 -19.42
CA ALA A 228 -0.13 -7.12 -18.49
C ALA A 228 -1.17 -7.49 -17.42
N ILE A 229 -1.92 -6.51 -16.89
CA ILE A 229 -3.01 -6.73 -15.93
C ILE A 229 -4.13 -7.55 -16.58
N LYS A 230 -4.52 -7.23 -17.83
CA LYS A 230 -5.52 -7.99 -18.58
C LYS A 230 -5.07 -9.43 -18.84
N ALA A 231 -3.81 -9.62 -19.27
CA ALA A 231 -3.24 -10.94 -19.50
C ALA A 231 -3.23 -11.78 -18.22
N LEU A 232 -2.83 -11.18 -17.08
CA LEU A 232 -2.85 -11.84 -15.78
C LEU A 232 -4.27 -12.23 -15.36
N SER A 233 -5.23 -11.30 -15.51
CA SER A 233 -6.65 -11.56 -15.20
C SER A 233 -7.22 -12.67 -16.09
N GLN A 234 -6.89 -12.67 -17.37
CA GLN A 234 -7.33 -13.73 -18.30
C GLN A 234 -6.75 -15.09 -17.89
N SER A 235 -5.46 -15.14 -17.56
CA SER A 235 -4.81 -16.36 -17.08
C SER A 235 -5.47 -16.90 -15.80
N GLN A 236 -5.86 -16.01 -14.87
CA GLN A 236 -6.58 -16.41 -13.66
C GLN A 236 -7.99 -16.96 -13.99
N ILE A 237 -8.70 -16.32 -14.92
CA ILE A 237 -10.01 -16.78 -15.39
C ILE A 237 -9.89 -18.16 -16.04
N ASP A 238 -8.89 -18.37 -16.89
CA ASP A 238 -8.65 -19.63 -17.55
C ASP A 238 -8.31 -20.75 -16.55
N ALA A 239 -7.49 -20.45 -15.52
CA ALA A 239 -7.17 -21.38 -14.45
C ALA A 239 -8.42 -21.74 -13.61
N LEU A 240 -9.26 -20.76 -13.28
CA LEU A 240 -10.52 -20.99 -12.56
C LEU A 240 -11.51 -21.81 -13.39
N ASN A 241 -11.62 -21.54 -14.69
CA ASN A 241 -12.46 -22.32 -15.60
C ASN A 241 -11.98 -23.78 -15.70
N ALA A 242 -10.67 -24.03 -15.75
CA ALA A 242 -10.12 -25.37 -15.73
C ALA A 242 -10.48 -26.12 -14.42
N GLN A 243 -10.31 -25.45 -13.25
CA GLN A 243 -10.71 -26.02 -11.97
C GLN A 243 -12.21 -26.33 -11.89
N LEU A 244 -13.03 -25.44 -12.45
CA LEU A 244 -14.49 -25.63 -12.52
C LEU A 244 -14.86 -26.83 -13.41
N ALA A 245 -14.19 -27.00 -14.54
CA ALA A 245 -14.39 -28.15 -15.43
C ALA A 245 -14.01 -29.46 -14.73
N ASP A 246 -12.86 -29.49 -14.02
CA ASP A 246 -12.42 -30.65 -13.25
C ASP A 246 -13.40 -30.99 -12.12
N ALA A 247 -13.87 -29.97 -11.36
CA ALA A 247 -14.87 -30.17 -10.31
C ALA A 247 -16.19 -30.70 -10.86
N ASN A 248 -16.66 -30.18 -11.99
CA ASN A 248 -17.88 -30.66 -12.67
C ASN A 248 -17.71 -32.11 -13.17
N GLY A 249 -16.53 -32.45 -13.69
CA GLY A 249 -16.19 -33.83 -14.07
C GLY A 249 -16.26 -34.80 -12.87
N GLU A 250 -15.71 -34.40 -11.72
CA GLU A 250 -15.75 -35.21 -10.51
C GLU A 250 -17.18 -35.33 -9.95
N ILE A 251 -17.98 -34.26 -10.00
CA ILE A 251 -19.40 -34.29 -9.64
C ILE A 251 -20.16 -35.26 -10.54
N ALA A 252 -19.93 -35.25 -11.84
CA ALA A 252 -20.57 -36.19 -12.78
C ALA A 252 -20.14 -37.63 -12.49
N ARG A 253 -18.86 -37.86 -12.20
CA ARG A 253 -18.33 -39.18 -11.81
C ARG A 253 -18.98 -39.68 -10.53
N LEU A 254 -19.08 -38.85 -9.51
CA LEU A 254 -19.71 -39.18 -8.20
C LEU A 254 -21.23 -39.47 -8.34
N LYS A 255 -21.94 -38.67 -9.17
CA LYS A 255 -23.34 -38.91 -9.50
C LYS A 255 -23.55 -40.28 -10.17
N ASN A 256 -22.72 -40.64 -11.12
CA ASN A 256 -22.78 -41.94 -11.79
C ASN A 256 -22.47 -43.08 -10.83
N LEU A 257 -21.48 -42.91 -9.95
CA LEU A 257 -21.19 -43.92 -8.91
C LEU A 257 -22.38 -44.09 -7.94
N LEU A 258 -23.01 -42.96 -7.56
CA LEU A 258 -24.19 -42.99 -6.69
C LEU A 258 -25.41 -43.66 -7.36
N ALA A 259 -25.62 -43.37 -8.65
CA ALA A 259 -26.72 -43.96 -9.43
C ALA A 259 -26.53 -45.49 -9.66
N ASN A 260 -25.28 -45.93 -9.76
CA ASN A 260 -24.96 -47.37 -9.94
C ASN A 260 -24.75 -48.13 -8.63
N GLN A 261 -24.88 -47.49 -7.46
CA GLN A 261 -24.86 -48.21 -6.20
C GLN A 261 -26.15 -49.05 -6.07
N PRO A 262 -26.04 -50.34 -5.69
CA PRO A 262 -27.23 -51.14 -5.38
C PRO A 262 -28.01 -50.41 -4.30
N LYS A 263 -29.31 -50.19 -4.56
CA LYS A 263 -30.20 -49.55 -3.60
C LYS A 263 -30.09 -50.24 -2.23
N PRO A 264 -29.61 -49.58 -1.18
CA PRO A 264 -29.51 -50.26 0.12
C PRO A 264 -30.88 -50.70 0.54
N GLU A 265 -31.02 -51.96 0.94
CA GLU A 265 -32.18 -52.35 1.75
C GLU A 265 -32.23 -51.40 2.95
N PRO A 266 -33.45 -50.97 3.35
CA PRO A 266 -33.61 -50.10 4.52
C PRO A 266 -32.99 -50.79 5.73
N ALA A 267 -31.80 -50.35 6.12
CA ALA A 267 -31.19 -50.80 7.36
C ALA A 267 -32.09 -50.34 8.51
N PRO A 268 -32.34 -51.22 9.53
CA PRO A 268 -33.07 -50.79 10.70
C PRO A 268 -32.37 -49.56 11.29
N VAL A 269 -33.17 -48.51 11.55
CA VAL A 269 -32.67 -47.24 12.11
C VAL A 269 -31.98 -47.54 13.43
N PRO A 270 -30.66 -47.25 13.60
CA PRO A 270 -29.99 -47.52 14.88
C PRO A 270 -30.67 -46.74 16.02
N ASP A 271 -30.76 -47.34 17.19
CA ASP A 271 -31.36 -46.70 18.37
C ASP A 271 -30.77 -45.31 18.69
N SER A 272 -29.48 -45.09 18.35
CA SER A 272 -28.83 -43.81 18.45
C SER A 272 -29.44 -42.69 17.57
N VAL A 273 -30.06 -43.04 16.44
CA VAL A 273 -30.75 -42.05 15.56
C VAL A 273 -32.09 -41.66 16.18
N LYS A 274 -32.81 -42.62 16.84
CA LYS A 274 -34.02 -42.31 17.57
C LYS A 274 -33.73 -41.38 18.74
N GLU A 275 -32.66 -41.60 19.50
CA GLU A 275 -32.23 -40.75 20.61
C GLU A 275 -31.89 -39.32 20.15
N PHE A 276 -31.25 -39.16 18.99
CA PHE A 276 -30.94 -37.86 18.43
C PHE A 276 -32.19 -37.08 18.00
N ILE A 277 -33.20 -37.75 17.44
CA ILE A 277 -34.44 -37.12 16.98
C ILE A 277 -35.31 -36.65 18.17
N THR A 278 -35.19 -37.29 19.34
CA THR A 278 -35.91 -36.90 20.56
C THR A 278 -35.22 -35.75 21.33
N THR A 279 -34.02 -35.31 20.91
CA THR A 279 -33.33 -34.21 21.57
C THR A 279 -34.07 -32.88 21.36
N PRO A 280 -34.33 -32.09 22.43
CA PRO A 280 -35.03 -30.81 22.29
C PRO A 280 -34.29 -29.80 21.47
N VAL A 281 -34.92 -29.21 20.46
CA VAL A 281 -34.39 -28.08 19.64
C VAL A 281 -34.77 -26.76 20.31
N SER A 282 -33.83 -25.86 20.50
CA SER A 282 -34.03 -24.56 21.16
C SER A 282 -34.21 -23.42 20.16
N VAL A 283 -35.17 -22.52 20.46
CA VAL A 283 -35.40 -21.23 19.80
C VAL A 283 -35.22 -20.13 20.86
N PHE A 284 -34.38 -19.13 20.57
CA PHE A 284 -34.00 -18.13 21.56
C PHE A 284 -34.75 -16.80 21.40
N PHE A 285 -34.87 -16.07 22.55
CA PHE A 285 -35.57 -14.79 22.64
C PHE A 285 -34.75 -13.73 23.34
N ASN A 286 -34.95 -12.48 22.93
CA ASN A 286 -34.35 -11.33 23.62
C ASN A 286 -35.01 -11.11 24.99
N ILE A 287 -34.32 -10.36 25.88
CA ILE A 287 -34.82 -10.03 27.21
C ILE A 287 -36.18 -9.31 27.13
N GLY A 288 -37.13 -9.76 27.88
CA GLY A 288 -38.50 -9.22 27.93
C GLY A 288 -39.28 -9.33 26.62
N LYS A 289 -38.79 -10.04 25.60
CA LYS A 289 -39.44 -10.20 24.30
C LYS A 289 -40.02 -11.60 24.12
N THR A 290 -41.02 -11.65 23.25
CA THR A 290 -41.72 -12.89 22.83
C THR A 290 -41.60 -13.14 21.33
N GLU A 291 -40.98 -12.21 20.59
CA GLU A 291 -40.56 -12.39 19.22
C GLU A 291 -39.26 -13.21 19.18
N ILE A 292 -39.14 -14.10 18.20
CA ILE A 292 -37.97 -14.95 17.99
C ILE A 292 -36.77 -14.05 17.67
N ALA A 293 -35.66 -14.24 18.39
CA ALA A 293 -34.51 -13.38 18.25
C ALA A 293 -33.83 -13.50 16.87
N GLU A 294 -33.73 -14.73 16.35
CA GLU A 294 -33.14 -15.01 15.06
C GLU A 294 -33.91 -16.08 14.31
N LEU A 295 -34.40 -15.76 13.12
CA LEU A 295 -35.18 -16.70 12.30
C LEU A 295 -34.40 -17.96 11.89
N LYS A 296 -33.06 -17.92 11.95
CA LYS A 296 -32.21 -19.08 11.66
C LYS A 296 -32.45 -20.24 12.66
N ASP A 297 -32.89 -19.93 13.88
CA ASP A 297 -33.22 -20.97 14.88
C ASP A 297 -34.36 -21.86 14.41
N LEU A 298 -35.24 -21.35 13.54
CA LEU A 298 -36.37 -22.11 12.99
C LEU A 298 -35.96 -23.18 11.96
N VAL A 299 -34.71 -23.16 11.43
CA VAL A 299 -34.28 -24.17 10.46
C VAL A 299 -34.33 -25.58 11.03
N ASN A 300 -33.85 -25.76 12.26
CA ASN A 300 -33.89 -27.04 12.92
C ASN A 300 -35.33 -27.40 13.38
N VAL A 301 -36.12 -26.40 13.76
CA VAL A 301 -37.56 -26.60 14.10
C VAL A 301 -38.34 -27.06 12.87
N GLN A 302 -38.04 -26.50 11.67
CA GLN A 302 -38.68 -26.93 10.43
C GLN A 302 -38.31 -28.37 10.05
N ALA A 303 -37.05 -28.77 10.27
CA ALA A 303 -36.64 -30.16 10.06
C ALA A 303 -37.43 -31.12 10.99
N LEU A 304 -37.56 -30.73 12.27
CA LEU A 304 -38.32 -31.49 13.27
C LEU A 304 -39.83 -31.55 12.93
N ALA A 305 -40.40 -30.43 12.48
CA ALA A 305 -41.78 -30.37 12.02
C ALA A 305 -42.06 -31.31 10.85
N LYS A 306 -41.20 -31.30 9.81
CA LYS A 306 -41.30 -32.22 8.67
C LYS A 306 -41.23 -33.68 9.09
N TYR A 307 -40.32 -34.00 10.02
CA TYR A 307 -40.21 -35.36 10.53
C TYR A 307 -41.48 -35.78 11.31
N ALA A 308 -41.98 -34.89 12.18
CA ALA A 308 -43.18 -35.16 12.96
C ALA A 308 -44.40 -35.38 12.05
N ILE A 309 -44.56 -34.57 11.00
CA ILE A 309 -45.65 -34.75 10.02
C ILE A 309 -45.52 -36.09 9.29
N ALA A 310 -44.31 -36.43 8.83
CA ALA A 310 -44.07 -37.67 8.08
C ALA A 310 -44.28 -38.94 8.90
N ASN A 311 -44.11 -38.88 10.24
CA ASN A 311 -44.21 -40.04 11.14
C ASN A 311 -45.39 -39.97 12.10
N ASP A 312 -46.27 -38.99 11.90
CA ASP A 312 -47.47 -38.76 12.73
C ASP A 312 -47.18 -38.58 14.23
N ASN A 313 -46.01 -38.03 14.58
CA ASN A 313 -45.58 -37.83 15.97
C ASN A 313 -46.19 -36.57 16.59
N ASN A 314 -46.29 -36.56 17.91
CA ASN A 314 -46.67 -35.39 18.69
C ASN A 314 -45.44 -34.52 19.00
N LEU A 315 -45.65 -33.23 19.19
CA LEU A 315 -44.63 -32.28 19.56
C LEU A 315 -44.91 -31.63 20.89
N LEU A 316 -43.91 -31.56 21.76
CA LEU A 316 -43.96 -30.79 23.00
C LEU A 316 -43.18 -29.51 22.83
N VAL A 317 -43.82 -28.36 23.02
CA VAL A 317 -43.21 -27.04 23.03
C VAL A 317 -43.15 -26.53 24.47
N THR A 318 -41.93 -26.37 24.99
CA THR A 318 -41.75 -25.89 26.38
C THR A 318 -41.06 -24.52 26.36
N GLY A 319 -41.72 -23.51 26.94
CA GLY A 319 -41.19 -22.16 27.07
C GLY A 319 -40.45 -21.92 28.38
N TYR A 320 -39.42 -21.08 28.33
CA TYR A 320 -38.58 -20.71 29.47
C TYR A 320 -38.30 -19.21 29.50
N ALA A 321 -38.16 -18.65 30.72
CA ALA A 321 -37.61 -17.34 30.95
C ALA A 321 -36.37 -17.45 31.86
N ASP A 322 -35.48 -16.43 31.84
CA ASP A 322 -34.38 -16.43 32.81
C ASP A 322 -34.85 -15.97 34.18
N LYS A 323 -34.41 -16.67 35.24
CA LYS A 323 -34.79 -16.39 36.63
C LYS A 323 -34.17 -15.11 37.19
N ALA A 324 -33.05 -14.66 36.61
CA ALA A 324 -32.30 -13.51 37.14
C ALA A 324 -32.95 -12.15 36.78
N THR A 325 -33.82 -12.13 35.77
CA THR A 325 -34.51 -10.91 35.35
C THR A 325 -36.01 -11.04 35.46
N GLY A 326 -36.65 -10.02 36.01
CA GLY A 326 -38.11 -9.98 36.17
C GLY A 326 -38.66 -10.71 37.42
N LYS A 327 -39.95 -10.48 37.70
CA LYS A 327 -40.67 -11.15 38.78
C LYS A 327 -41.18 -12.50 38.31
N GLU A 328 -41.42 -13.43 39.23
CA GLU A 328 -41.87 -14.80 38.96
C GLU A 328 -43.09 -14.83 38.05
N GLN A 329 -44.10 -14.00 38.33
CA GLN A 329 -45.34 -13.94 37.56
C GLN A 329 -45.11 -13.42 36.13
N LEU A 330 -44.16 -12.47 35.95
CA LEU A 330 -43.75 -11.98 34.62
C LEU A 330 -43.05 -13.11 33.84
N ASN A 331 -42.13 -13.83 34.49
CA ASN A 331 -41.37 -14.91 33.86
C ASN A 331 -42.30 -16.08 33.48
N GLN A 332 -43.31 -16.36 34.27
CA GLN A 332 -44.34 -17.35 33.92
C GLN A 332 -45.09 -16.91 32.65
N THR A 333 -45.57 -15.66 32.60
CA THR A 333 -46.26 -15.11 31.41
C THR A 333 -45.37 -15.08 30.18
N LEU A 334 -44.07 -14.72 30.32
CA LEU A 334 -43.12 -14.73 29.21
C LEU A 334 -42.88 -16.14 28.68
N SER A 335 -42.73 -17.12 29.54
CA SER A 335 -42.55 -18.52 29.15
C SER A 335 -43.74 -19.07 28.39
N GLU A 336 -44.95 -18.78 28.84
CA GLU A 336 -46.21 -19.18 28.15
C GLU A 336 -46.26 -18.56 26.73
N LYS A 337 -46.04 -17.23 26.62
CA LYS A 337 -46.06 -16.53 25.33
C LYS A 337 -44.98 -17.01 24.37
N ARG A 338 -43.80 -17.39 24.87
CA ARG A 338 -42.72 -17.96 24.06
C ARG A 338 -43.07 -19.34 23.54
N ALA A 339 -43.63 -20.21 24.39
CA ALA A 339 -44.11 -21.50 23.96
C ALA A 339 -45.19 -21.36 22.88
N LYS A 340 -46.16 -20.47 23.13
CA LYS A 340 -47.22 -20.19 22.15
C LYS A 340 -46.62 -19.67 20.81
N ARG A 341 -45.68 -18.73 20.85
CA ARG A 341 -45.06 -18.18 19.64
C ARG A 341 -44.38 -19.24 18.76
N VAL A 342 -43.68 -20.19 19.37
CA VAL A 342 -43.06 -21.30 18.62
C VAL A 342 -44.10 -22.33 18.16
N ALA A 343 -45.17 -22.58 18.96
CA ALA A 343 -46.28 -23.42 18.53
C ALA A 343 -47.02 -22.83 17.30
N ASP A 344 -47.23 -21.51 17.28
CA ASP A 344 -47.84 -20.83 16.14
C ASP A 344 -46.96 -20.98 14.85
N GLU A 345 -45.62 -20.95 14.97
CA GLU A 345 -44.71 -21.25 13.87
C GLU A 345 -44.82 -22.70 13.38
N LEU A 346 -44.92 -23.67 14.28
CA LEU A 346 -45.10 -25.07 13.91
C LEU A 346 -46.42 -25.31 13.16
N VAL A 347 -47.49 -24.60 13.53
CA VAL A 347 -48.76 -24.63 12.77
C VAL A 347 -48.58 -24.05 11.38
N GLN A 348 -47.86 -22.93 11.24
CA GLN A 348 -47.54 -22.36 9.93
C GLN A 348 -46.67 -23.30 9.07
N MET A 349 -45.84 -24.15 9.71
CA MET A 349 -45.06 -25.19 9.02
C MET A 349 -45.89 -26.43 8.65
N GLY A 350 -47.18 -26.45 8.98
CA GLY A 350 -48.11 -27.51 8.59
C GLY A 350 -48.33 -28.59 9.65
N VAL A 351 -47.86 -28.42 10.88
CA VAL A 351 -48.16 -29.35 11.98
C VAL A 351 -49.61 -29.11 12.48
N ALA A 352 -50.39 -30.15 12.64
CA ALA A 352 -51.75 -30.02 13.16
C ALA A 352 -51.69 -29.53 14.61
N GLU A 353 -52.54 -28.55 14.99
CA GLU A 353 -52.57 -27.97 16.35
C GLU A 353 -52.83 -29.04 17.42
N SER A 354 -53.64 -30.06 17.11
CA SER A 354 -53.91 -31.20 17.99
C SER A 354 -52.65 -32.05 18.31
N LYS A 355 -51.62 -31.95 17.53
CA LYS A 355 -50.34 -32.65 17.72
C LYS A 355 -49.32 -31.82 18.51
N ILE A 356 -49.65 -30.59 18.91
CA ILE A 356 -48.73 -29.67 19.59
C ILE A 356 -49.19 -29.48 21.03
N LYS A 357 -48.39 -30.00 21.97
CA LYS A 357 -48.59 -29.75 23.39
C LYS A 357 -47.74 -28.60 23.86
N GLN A 358 -48.27 -27.66 24.62
CA GLN A 358 -47.53 -26.51 25.14
C GLN A 358 -47.34 -26.61 26.65
N GLU A 359 -46.13 -26.31 27.12
CA GLU A 359 -45.80 -26.20 28.53
C GLU A 359 -44.99 -24.92 28.80
N ALA A 360 -45.08 -24.39 30.04
CA ALA A 360 -44.30 -23.21 30.46
C ALA A 360 -43.61 -23.49 31.80
N LYS A 361 -42.31 -23.28 31.86
CA LYS A 361 -41.51 -23.56 33.06
C LYS A 361 -41.16 -22.28 33.85
N GLY A 362 -41.69 -21.12 33.45
CA GLY A 362 -41.41 -19.86 34.12
C GLY A 362 -39.93 -19.45 34.07
N GLY A 363 -39.46 -18.83 35.13
CA GLY A 363 -38.06 -18.42 35.29
C GLY A 363 -37.17 -19.59 35.71
N VAL A 364 -36.18 -19.92 34.90
CA VAL A 364 -35.23 -21.01 35.15
C VAL A 364 -33.77 -20.49 35.12
N ASP A 365 -32.87 -21.25 35.77
CA ASP A 365 -31.44 -21.02 35.78
C ASP A 365 -30.72 -22.36 35.53
N ILE A 366 -30.87 -22.89 34.32
CA ILE A 366 -30.41 -24.22 33.93
C ILE A 366 -29.17 -24.15 33.06
N LEU A 367 -29.04 -23.05 32.29
CA LEU A 367 -27.94 -22.87 31.31
C LEU A 367 -27.13 -21.63 31.60
N SER A 368 -25.81 -21.70 31.28
CA SER A 368 -24.90 -20.57 31.27
C SER A 368 -24.39 -20.32 29.84
N PRO A 369 -24.28 -19.06 29.38
CA PRO A 369 -24.67 -17.83 30.07
C PRO A 369 -26.20 -17.72 30.28
N ILE A 370 -26.60 -16.85 31.22
CA ILE A 370 -28.01 -16.72 31.67
C ILE A 370 -29.00 -16.43 30.53
N SER A 371 -28.52 -15.76 29.44
CA SER A 371 -29.31 -15.50 28.24
C SER A 371 -29.82 -16.75 27.55
N TYR A 372 -29.19 -17.91 27.73
CA TYR A 372 -29.62 -19.18 27.14
C TYR A 372 -30.88 -19.75 27.80
N ASN A 373 -31.27 -19.24 28.95
CA ASN A 373 -32.52 -19.57 29.59
C ASN A 373 -33.73 -18.83 28.99
N ARG A 374 -33.51 -17.84 28.10
CA ARG A 374 -34.57 -17.14 27.35
C ARG A 374 -34.88 -17.90 26.06
N ARG A 375 -35.53 -19.06 26.16
CA ARG A 375 -35.78 -19.93 25.02
C ARG A 375 -37.14 -20.61 25.05
N ALA A 376 -37.52 -21.20 23.95
CA ALA A 376 -38.49 -22.29 23.92
C ALA A 376 -37.85 -23.51 23.27
N THR A 377 -38.18 -24.70 23.73
CA THR A 377 -37.70 -25.96 23.14
C THR A 377 -38.84 -26.69 22.46
N VAL A 378 -38.51 -27.33 21.33
CA VAL A 378 -39.44 -28.25 20.64
C VAL A 378 -38.85 -29.64 20.69
N GLN A 379 -39.65 -30.61 21.08
CA GLN A 379 -39.26 -32.01 21.23
C GLN A 379 -40.36 -32.91 20.69
N ILE A 380 -39.99 -34.01 20.04
CA ILE A 380 -40.90 -35.07 19.67
C ILE A 380 -41.31 -35.86 20.93
N THR A 381 -42.57 -36.13 21.05
CA THR A 381 -43.12 -37.03 22.08
C THR A 381 -43.94 -38.13 21.42
N ASP A 382 -43.91 -39.29 21.99
CA ASP A 382 -44.72 -40.45 21.54
C ASP A 382 -46.21 -40.18 21.69
#